data_2d7b3a41e13261e5e6330694c3865d23
#
_entry.id   2d7b3a41e13261e5e6330694c3865d23
#
_cell.length_a   1.000
_cell.length_b   1.000
_cell.length_c   1.000
_cell.angle_alpha   90.00
_cell.angle_beta   90.00
_cell.angle_gamma   90.00
#
_symmetry.space_group_name_H-M   'P 1'
#
loop_
_entity.id
_entity.type
_entity.pdbx_description
1 polymer ?
#
loop_
_entity_poly.entity_id
_entity_poly.type
_entity_poly.pdbx_seq_one_letter_code
_entity_poly.pdbx_strand_id
1 'polypeptide(L)'
;DDLLLMMEDNIRQRHFGSAVRLEIDGDMPADVRDILMSNLQVDSYDVYTTNGPLGLSSLWELHRLERPDLKDRPFSPRTPASLQNLGGSVFAVLRQRDLLLHHPYDSFTPVVNLLEAAADDPDVLAIKITLYRVGSNPPVVQALKKARLNNKQVAAVVELKARFDEETNIHWAQELESVGVHVAYGLIGLKTHCKV
;
A
#
# COMPACT_ATOMS: atom_id res chain seq x y z
N ASP A 1 8.93 -23.81 -3.19
CA ASP A 1 8.51 -23.11 -1.96
C ASP A 1 7.75 -21.87 -2.36
N ASP A 2 6.51 -21.79 -1.95
CA ASP A 2 5.62 -20.69 -2.30
C ASP A 2 5.95 -19.46 -1.43
N LEU A 3 6.48 -18.40 -2.06
CA LEU A 3 6.85 -17.16 -1.38
C LEU A 3 5.64 -16.52 -0.67
N LEU A 4 4.44 -16.67 -1.22
CA LEU A 4 3.21 -16.16 -0.63
C LEU A 4 2.94 -16.86 0.71
N LEU A 5 2.92 -18.20 0.74
CA LEU A 5 2.72 -18.99 1.96
C LEU A 5 3.78 -18.67 3.03
N MET A 6 5.04 -18.55 2.62
CA MET A 6 6.11 -18.15 3.54
C MET A 6 5.89 -16.76 4.13
N MET A 7 5.40 -15.82 3.36
CA MET A 7 5.10 -14.46 3.85
C MET A 7 3.89 -14.45 4.77
N GLU A 8 2.84 -15.20 4.47
CA GLU A 8 1.67 -15.36 5.34
C GLU A 8 2.06 -15.95 6.71
N ASP A 9 2.87 -17.00 6.72
CA ASP A 9 3.36 -17.61 7.94
C ASP A 9 4.23 -16.65 8.75
N ASN A 10 5.12 -15.91 8.11
CA ASN A 10 5.94 -14.89 8.78
C ASN A 10 5.09 -13.78 9.40
N ILE A 11 4.03 -13.33 8.73
CA ILE A 11 3.14 -12.29 9.27
C ILE A 11 2.38 -12.83 10.48
N ARG A 12 1.85 -14.05 10.41
CA ARG A 12 1.19 -14.70 11.56
C ARG A 12 2.13 -14.86 12.75
N GLN A 13 3.38 -15.22 12.49
CA GLN A 13 4.39 -15.42 13.55
C GLN A 13 4.91 -14.10 14.14
N ARG A 14 4.70 -12.92 13.52
CA ARG A 14 5.13 -11.64 14.10
C ARG A 14 4.57 -11.38 15.50
N HIS A 15 3.35 -11.83 15.78
CA HIS A 15 2.74 -11.72 17.10
C HIS A 15 3.38 -12.61 18.17
N PHE A 16 4.14 -13.63 17.75
CA PHE A 16 4.85 -14.58 18.62
C PHE A 16 6.37 -14.36 18.58
N GLY A 17 6.82 -13.31 17.92
CA GLY A 17 8.25 -12.97 17.88
C GLY A 17 8.76 -12.52 19.23
N SER A 18 10.06 -12.72 19.50
CA SER A 18 10.71 -12.21 20.70
C SER A 18 10.67 -10.68 20.71
N ALA A 19 10.44 -10.08 21.88
CA ALA A 19 10.60 -8.65 22.07
C ALA A 19 12.07 -8.28 21.86
N VAL A 20 12.33 -7.25 21.06
CA VAL A 20 13.69 -6.75 20.75
C VAL A 20 13.91 -5.32 21.21
N ARG A 21 12.88 -4.72 21.78
CA ARG A 21 12.91 -3.36 22.33
C ARG A 21 11.76 -3.18 23.31
N LEU A 22 12.05 -2.62 24.47
CA LEU A 22 11.09 -2.23 25.50
C LEU A 22 11.24 -0.73 25.78
N GLU A 23 10.20 0.03 25.54
CA GLU A 23 10.15 1.45 25.94
C GLU A 23 9.31 1.58 27.22
N ILE A 24 9.87 2.23 28.23
CA ILE A 24 9.23 2.43 29.52
C ILE A 24 9.19 3.90 29.89
N ASP A 25 8.23 4.26 30.73
CA ASP A 25 8.17 5.58 31.36
C ASP A 25 9.31 5.76 32.38
N GLY A 26 9.85 6.99 32.48
CA GLY A 26 10.94 7.31 33.42
C GLY A 26 10.57 7.07 34.89
N ASP A 27 9.29 7.19 35.22
CA ASP A 27 8.76 7.01 36.57
C ASP A 27 8.29 5.57 36.85
N MET A 28 8.53 4.63 35.92
CA MET A 28 8.14 3.22 36.13
C MET A 28 8.89 2.62 37.32
N PRO A 29 8.19 2.00 38.28
CA PRO A 29 8.82 1.29 39.40
C PRO A 29 9.80 0.20 38.92
N ALA A 30 10.92 0.06 39.61
CA ALA A 30 11.98 -0.87 39.20
C ALA A 30 11.53 -2.33 39.21
N ASP A 31 10.68 -2.71 40.16
CA ASP A 31 10.10 -4.06 40.25
C ASP A 31 9.20 -4.36 39.06
N VAL A 32 8.39 -3.41 38.60
CA VAL A 32 7.55 -3.55 37.41
C VAL A 32 8.42 -3.70 36.16
N ARG A 33 9.46 -2.86 36.01
CA ARG A 33 10.42 -2.98 34.92
C ARG A 33 11.06 -4.38 34.87
N ASP A 34 11.53 -4.85 36.02
CA ASP A 34 12.25 -6.12 36.12
C ASP A 34 11.30 -7.33 35.79
N ILE A 35 10.03 -7.23 36.18
CA ILE A 35 8.99 -8.20 35.80
C ILE A 35 8.79 -8.20 34.26
N LEU A 36 8.67 -7.01 33.66
CA LEU A 36 8.52 -6.89 32.20
C LEU A 36 9.73 -7.46 31.47
N MET A 37 10.94 -7.10 31.87
CA MET A 37 12.18 -7.62 31.29
C MET A 37 12.25 -9.14 31.36
N SER A 38 11.93 -9.72 32.53
CA SER A 38 11.94 -11.17 32.72
C SER A 38 10.92 -11.89 31.86
N ASN A 39 9.67 -11.39 31.81
CA ASN A 39 8.62 -12.05 31.03
C ASN A 39 8.80 -11.88 29.51
N LEU A 40 9.32 -10.76 29.06
CA LEU A 40 9.57 -10.48 27.64
C LEU A 40 10.94 -11.00 27.18
N GLN A 41 11.78 -11.49 28.12
CA GLN A 41 13.15 -11.94 27.85
C GLN A 41 14.00 -10.87 27.13
N VAL A 42 13.90 -9.62 27.64
CA VAL A 42 14.60 -8.46 27.09
C VAL A 42 15.75 -8.09 27.99
N ASP A 43 16.93 -7.86 27.41
CA ASP A 43 18.11 -7.44 28.14
C ASP A 43 18.08 -5.94 28.47
N SER A 44 18.85 -5.49 29.48
CA SER A 44 18.88 -4.10 29.93
C SER A 44 19.28 -3.10 28.86
N TYR A 45 20.07 -3.51 27.85
CA TYR A 45 20.48 -2.65 26.74
C TYR A 45 19.36 -2.44 25.69
N ASP A 46 18.31 -3.27 25.71
CA ASP A 46 17.14 -3.13 24.84
C ASP A 46 16.00 -2.37 25.53
N VAL A 47 16.20 -1.92 26.79
CA VAL A 47 15.24 -1.11 27.54
C VAL A 47 15.57 0.36 27.40
N TYR A 48 14.60 1.12 26.91
CA TYR A 48 14.72 2.56 26.66
C TYR A 48 13.77 3.33 27.57
N THR A 49 14.31 4.22 28.38
CA THR A 49 13.52 5.09 29.25
C THR A 49 13.14 6.37 28.52
N THR A 50 11.87 6.71 28.55
CA THR A 50 11.31 7.91 27.90
C THR A 50 10.64 8.80 28.93
N ASN A 51 10.99 10.08 28.95
CA ASN A 51 10.36 11.11 29.78
C ASN A 51 9.28 11.84 28.97
N GLY A 52 8.27 11.12 28.49
CA GLY A 52 7.23 11.67 27.65
C GLY A 52 6.24 10.59 27.18
N PRO A 53 5.31 10.92 26.29
CA PRO A 53 4.30 9.99 25.86
C PRO A 53 4.91 8.74 25.22
N LEU A 54 4.55 7.57 25.74
CA LEU A 54 4.80 6.29 25.09
C LEU A 54 3.78 6.08 23.97
N GLY A 55 4.14 5.26 22.98
CA GLY A 55 3.20 4.89 21.93
C GLY A 55 2.74 6.05 21.06
N LEU A 56 3.68 6.79 20.45
CA LEU A 56 3.41 8.01 19.67
C LEU A 56 2.36 7.83 18.56
N SER A 57 2.08 6.60 18.14
CA SER A 57 0.97 6.31 17.20
C SER A 57 -0.40 6.74 17.72
N SER A 58 -0.61 6.82 19.04
CA SER A 58 -1.84 7.34 19.65
C SER A 58 -2.10 8.81 19.31
N LEU A 59 -1.07 9.57 18.93
CA LEU A 59 -1.23 10.96 18.50
C LEU A 59 -2.10 11.11 17.23
N TRP A 60 -2.30 10.02 16.46
CA TRP A 60 -3.25 10.03 15.36
C TRP A 60 -4.69 10.29 15.83
N GLU A 61 -5.04 9.96 17.07
CA GLU A 61 -6.35 10.27 17.65
C GLU A 61 -6.54 11.78 17.75
N LEU A 62 -5.51 12.51 18.18
CA LEU A 62 -5.53 13.98 18.20
C LEU A 62 -5.69 14.56 16.80
N HIS A 63 -4.97 14.00 15.81
CA HIS A 63 -5.08 14.45 14.43
C HIS A 63 -6.48 14.23 13.84
N ARG A 64 -7.20 13.19 14.29
CA ARG A 64 -8.57 12.89 13.83
C ARG A 64 -9.64 13.81 14.41
N LEU A 65 -9.32 14.59 15.45
CA LEU A 65 -10.29 15.55 16.02
C LEU A 65 -10.78 16.53 14.96
N GLU A 66 -12.07 16.87 15.04
CA GLU A 66 -12.72 17.84 14.16
C GLU A 66 -12.34 19.28 14.56
N ARG A 67 -11.07 19.62 14.32
CA ARG A 67 -10.47 20.94 14.58
C ARG A 67 -9.75 21.44 13.33
N PRO A 68 -10.54 21.89 12.31
CA PRO A 68 -9.97 22.39 11.05
C PRO A 68 -9.11 23.66 11.23
N ASP A 69 -9.33 24.40 12.33
CA ASP A 69 -8.54 25.56 12.72
C ASP A 69 -7.09 25.21 13.12
N LEU A 70 -6.83 23.96 13.49
CA LEU A 70 -5.52 23.44 13.88
C LEU A 70 -4.87 22.54 12.81
N LYS A 71 -5.46 22.46 11.64
CA LYS A 71 -4.97 21.64 10.53
C LYS A 71 -4.60 22.50 9.32
N ASP A 72 -3.67 22.02 8.53
CA ASP A 72 -3.38 22.60 7.24
C ASP A 72 -4.63 22.55 6.34
N ARG A 73 -4.74 23.53 5.45
CA ARG A 73 -5.85 23.57 4.48
C ARG A 73 -5.80 22.32 3.60
N PRO A 74 -6.95 21.65 3.40
CA PRO A 74 -7.02 20.52 2.50
C PRO A 74 -6.51 20.89 1.11
N PHE A 75 -5.60 20.06 0.60
CA PHE A 75 -5.10 20.20 -0.77
C PHE A 75 -5.96 19.35 -1.71
N SER A 76 -6.45 19.95 -2.79
CA SER A 76 -7.20 19.24 -3.83
C SER A 76 -6.34 19.12 -5.09
N PRO A 77 -5.96 17.89 -5.49
CA PRO A 77 -5.21 17.67 -6.72
C PRO A 77 -6.00 18.16 -7.94
N ARG A 78 -5.32 18.77 -8.89
CA ARG A 78 -5.94 19.24 -10.14
C ARG A 78 -5.87 18.14 -11.20
N THR A 79 -6.87 18.10 -12.09
CA THR A 79 -6.77 17.33 -13.32
C THR A 79 -6.21 18.25 -14.41
N PRO A 80 -5.11 17.88 -15.10
CA PRO A 80 -4.56 18.66 -16.21
C PRO A 80 -5.62 18.96 -17.29
N ALA A 81 -5.60 20.17 -17.84
CA ALA A 81 -6.60 20.59 -18.83
C ALA A 81 -6.68 19.65 -20.05
N SER A 82 -5.54 19.04 -20.42
CA SER A 82 -5.46 18.05 -21.48
C SER A 82 -6.23 16.75 -21.22
N LEU A 83 -6.59 16.50 -19.96
CA LEU A 83 -7.31 15.31 -19.49
C LEU A 83 -8.68 15.68 -18.90
N GLN A 84 -9.04 16.98 -18.92
CA GLN A 84 -10.39 17.42 -18.59
C GLN A 84 -11.29 17.30 -19.84
N ASN A 85 -12.53 16.89 -19.62
CA ASN A 85 -13.55 16.83 -20.68
C ASN A 85 -13.11 16.04 -21.92
N LEU A 86 -12.51 14.86 -21.70
CA LEU A 86 -12.24 13.93 -22.77
C LEU A 86 -13.59 13.47 -23.37
N GLY A 87 -14.17 14.30 -24.27
CA GLY A 87 -15.28 13.87 -25.15
C GLY A 87 -14.85 12.78 -26.12
N GLY A 88 -13.58 12.35 -26.03
CA GLY A 88 -12.94 11.27 -26.74
C GLY A 88 -12.17 10.35 -25.80
N SER A 89 -11.76 9.21 -26.32
CA SER A 89 -10.96 8.22 -25.59
C SER A 89 -9.63 8.82 -25.11
N VAL A 90 -9.20 8.49 -23.88
CA VAL A 90 -7.86 8.79 -23.35
C VAL A 90 -6.77 8.31 -24.32
N PHE A 91 -6.99 7.21 -25.02
CA PHE A 91 -6.09 6.69 -26.06
C PHE A 91 -5.92 7.64 -27.25
N ALA A 92 -6.94 8.42 -27.60
CA ALA A 92 -6.82 9.42 -28.66
C ALA A 92 -5.84 10.54 -28.29
N VAL A 93 -5.82 10.94 -27.02
CA VAL A 93 -4.86 11.93 -26.51
C VAL A 93 -3.45 11.36 -26.49
N LEU A 94 -3.29 10.13 -25.99
CA LEU A 94 -1.99 9.44 -25.90
C LEU A 94 -1.36 9.18 -27.26
N ARG A 95 -2.17 8.98 -28.32
CA ARG A 95 -1.65 8.87 -29.70
C ARG A 95 -1.08 10.19 -30.23
N GLN A 96 -1.49 11.32 -29.67
CA GLN A 96 -1.04 12.65 -30.13
C GLN A 96 0.19 13.14 -29.38
N ARG A 97 0.33 12.77 -28.11
CA ARG A 97 1.43 13.24 -27.24
C ARG A 97 1.57 12.41 -25.99
N ASP A 98 2.76 12.44 -25.41
CA ASP A 98 3.02 11.97 -24.07
C ASP A 98 2.38 12.87 -23.03
N LEU A 99 2.00 12.29 -21.89
CA LEU A 99 1.41 12.99 -20.76
C LEU A 99 2.26 12.77 -19.51
N LEU A 100 2.60 13.86 -18.83
CA LEU A 100 3.28 13.83 -17.54
C LEU A 100 2.31 14.29 -16.46
N LEU A 101 2.20 13.49 -15.39
CA LEU A 101 1.45 13.82 -14.19
C LEU A 101 2.41 13.97 -13.01
N HIS A 102 2.26 15.05 -12.25
CA HIS A 102 3.07 15.33 -11.07
C HIS A 102 2.25 15.10 -9.79
N HIS A 103 2.24 13.87 -9.30
CA HIS A 103 1.57 13.53 -8.05
C HIS A 103 2.33 14.06 -6.83
N PRO A 104 1.64 14.51 -5.76
CA PRO A 104 0.18 14.50 -5.55
C PRO A 104 -0.54 15.74 -6.09
N TYR A 105 0.15 16.66 -6.77
CA TYR A 105 -0.43 17.93 -7.24
C TYR A 105 -1.39 17.74 -8.42
N ASP A 106 -1.07 16.82 -9.31
CA ASP A 106 -2.01 16.34 -10.31
C ASP A 106 -2.76 15.11 -9.76
N SER A 107 -4.05 15.02 -10.09
CA SER A 107 -4.92 13.93 -9.68
C SER A 107 -4.45 12.59 -10.24
N PHE A 108 -4.60 11.52 -9.47
CA PHE A 108 -4.38 10.15 -9.93
C PHE A 108 -5.57 9.60 -10.73
N THR A 109 -6.72 10.28 -10.69
CA THR A 109 -7.93 9.88 -11.42
C THR A 109 -7.69 9.58 -12.90
N PRO A 110 -6.89 10.36 -13.67
CA PRO A 110 -6.61 10.02 -15.06
C PRO A 110 -5.95 8.66 -15.27
N VAL A 111 -5.12 8.20 -14.34
CA VAL A 111 -4.52 6.85 -14.40
C VAL A 111 -5.58 5.77 -14.19
N VAL A 112 -6.47 5.99 -13.23
CA VAL A 112 -7.61 5.07 -13.00
C VAL A 112 -8.51 5.02 -14.22
N ASN A 113 -8.88 6.18 -14.79
CA ASN A 113 -9.71 6.27 -15.98
C ASN A 113 -9.08 5.58 -17.20
N LEU A 114 -7.73 5.64 -17.33
CA LEU A 114 -7.00 4.90 -18.37
C LEU A 114 -7.19 3.39 -18.20
N LEU A 115 -7.06 2.88 -16.97
CA LEU A 115 -7.23 1.45 -16.69
C LEU A 115 -8.68 1.01 -16.88
N GLU A 116 -9.65 1.81 -16.48
CA GLU A 116 -11.08 1.55 -16.70
C GLU A 116 -11.42 1.54 -18.20
N ALA A 117 -10.93 2.54 -18.95
CA ALA A 117 -11.09 2.58 -20.39
C ALA A 117 -10.43 1.37 -21.07
N ALA A 118 -9.22 0.99 -20.61
CA ALA A 118 -8.53 -0.19 -21.11
C ALA A 118 -9.29 -1.49 -20.80
N ALA A 119 -9.98 -1.55 -19.66
CA ALA A 119 -10.80 -2.71 -19.31
C ALA A 119 -12.01 -2.88 -20.25
N ASP A 120 -12.57 -1.79 -20.77
CA ASP A 120 -13.76 -1.79 -21.61
C ASP A 120 -13.44 -1.79 -23.13
N ASP A 121 -12.32 -1.23 -23.54
CA ASP A 121 -11.96 -1.07 -24.96
C ASP A 121 -11.66 -2.44 -25.61
N PRO A 122 -12.40 -2.85 -26.65
CA PRO A 122 -12.17 -4.14 -27.30
C PRO A 122 -10.81 -4.26 -28.00
N ASP A 123 -10.18 -3.14 -28.35
CA ASP A 123 -8.87 -3.13 -29.00
C ASP A 123 -7.72 -3.35 -28.02
N VAL A 124 -7.97 -3.22 -26.71
CA VAL A 124 -6.98 -3.54 -25.67
C VAL A 124 -6.99 -5.04 -25.40
N LEU A 125 -5.87 -5.69 -25.66
CA LEU A 125 -5.72 -7.15 -25.53
C LEU A 125 -5.21 -7.56 -24.15
N ALA A 126 -4.34 -6.74 -23.56
CA ALA A 126 -3.67 -7.08 -22.31
C ALA A 126 -3.32 -5.84 -21.47
N ILE A 127 -3.27 -6.04 -20.15
CA ILE A 127 -2.75 -5.07 -19.18
C ILE A 127 -1.64 -5.74 -18.39
N LYS A 128 -0.48 -5.07 -18.28
CA LYS A 128 0.63 -5.47 -17.43
C LYS A 128 0.93 -4.35 -16.46
N ILE A 129 1.06 -4.66 -15.18
CA ILE A 129 1.20 -3.65 -14.13
C ILE A 129 2.06 -4.14 -12.97
N THR A 130 2.73 -3.21 -12.29
CA THR A 130 3.36 -3.47 -10.99
C THR A 130 2.57 -2.81 -9.86
N LEU A 131 2.29 -3.55 -8.79
CA LEU A 131 1.58 -3.08 -7.61
C LEU A 131 2.53 -3.08 -6.41
N TYR A 132 2.68 -1.92 -5.77
CA TYR A 132 3.56 -1.76 -4.61
C TYR A 132 2.79 -1.39 -3.34
N ARG A 133 2.03 -0.29 -3.36
CA ARG A 133 1.11 0.14 -2.30
C ARG A 133 -0.16 0.64 -2.94
N VAL A 134 -1.24 -0.06 -2.74
CA VAL A 134 -2.51 0.22 -3.43
C VAL A 134 -3.62 0.67 -2.49
N GLY A 135 -3.39 0.58 -1.16
CA GLY A 135 -4.38 0.97 -0.15
C GLY A 135 -5.49 -0.06 0.06
N SER A 136 -6.48 0.32 0.87
CA SER A 136 -7.53 -0.59 1.34
C SER A 136 -8.70 -0.80 0.36
N ASN A 137 -8.92 0.13 -0.57
CA ASN A 137 -9.95 -0.01 -1.62
C ASN A 137 -9.47 0.61 -2.93
N PRO A 138 -8.52 -0.03 -3.60
CA PRO A 138 -7.86 0.56 -4.76
C PRO A 138 -8.70 0.44 -6.02
N PRO A 139 -9.09 1.55 -6.66
CA PRO A 139 -9.80 1.54 -7.94
C PRO A 139 -8.98 0.84 -9.05
N VAL A 140 -7.65 0.87 -8.94
CA VAL A 140 -6.75 0.14 -9.84
C VAL A 140 -7.05 -1.36 -9.83
N VAL A 141 -7.16 -1.99 -8.65
CA VAL A 141 -7.47 -3.43 -8.53
C VAL A 141 -8.85 -3.74 -9.13
N GLN A 142 -9.84 -2.88 -8.90
CA GLN A 142 -11.17 -3.06 -9.48
C GLN A 142 -11.14 -2.99 -11.02
N ALA A 143 -10.37 -2.07 -11.59
CA ALA A 143 -10.20 -1.98 -13.05
C ALA A 143 -9.52 -3.23 -13.63
N LEU A 144 -8.50 -3.79 -12.94
CA LEU A 144 -7.84 -5.02 -13.37
C LEU A 144 -8.77 -6.23 -13.29
N LYS A 145 -9.59 -6.35 -12.25
CA LYS A 145 -10.62 -7.40 -12.13
C LYS A 145 -11.63 -7.27 -13.27
N LYS A 146 -12.12 -6.06 -13.55
CA LYS A 146 -13.04 -5.79 -14.67
C LYS A 146 -12.40 -6.16 -16.01
N ALA A 147 -11.16 -5.80 -16.27
CA ALA A 147 -10.45 -6.17 -17.49
C ALA A 147 -10.39 -7.69 -17.67
N ARG A 148 -10.10 -8.43 -16.60
CA ARG A 148 -10.05 -9.88 -16.63
C ARG A 148 -11.43 -10.49 -16.92
N LEU A 149 -12.50 -9.96 -16.30
CA LEU A 149 -13.88 -10.39 -16.58
C LEU A 149 -14.31 -10.08 -18.01
N ASN A 150 -13.76 -9.04 -18.63
CA ASN A 150 -13.93 -8.70 -20.05
C ASN A 150 -12.99 -9.51 -20.97
N ASN A 151 -12.45 -10.64 -20.50
CA ASN A 151 -11.60 -11.57 -21.22
C ASN A 151 -10.24 -11.01 -21.68
N LYS A 152 -9.75 -9.94 -21.06
CA LYS A 152 -8.40 -9.42 -21.34
C LYS A 152 -7.34 -10.23 -20.60
N GLN A 153 -6.15 -10.28 -21.16
CA GLN A 153 -4.99 -10.82 -20.45
C GLN A 153 -4.51 -9.79 -19.42
N VAL A 154 -4.49 -10.16 -18.15
CA VAL A 154 -3.99 -9.28 -17.09
C VAL A 154 -2.86 -9.96 -16.34
N ALA A 155 -1.71 -9.29 -16.25
CA ALA A 155 -0.56 -9.71 -15.50
C ALA A 155 -0.15 -8.62 -14.50
N ALA A 156 -0.07 -8.98 -13.22
CA ALA A 156 0.32 -8.07 -12.15
C ALA A 156 1.54 -8.61 -11.40
N VAL A 157 2.56 -7.78 -11.24
CA VAL A 157 3.66 -8.05 -10.31
C VAL A 157 3.34 -7.36 -8.99
N VAL A 158 3.21 -8.13 -7.92
CA VAL A 158 2.90 -7.62 -6.57
C VAL A 158 4.12 -7.70 -5.67
N GLU A 159 4.53 -6.59 -5.08
CA GLU A 159 5.61 -6.57 -4.08
C GLU A 159 5.09 -6.94 -2.71
N LEU A 160 5.34 -8.17 -2.26
CA LEU A 160 4.89 -8.66 -0.95
C LEU A 160 5.63 -8.02 0.23
N LYS A 161 6.86 -7.54 0.03
CA LYS A 161 7.70 -6.90 1.06
C LYS A 161 7.57 -5.38 1.08
N ALA A 162 6.40 -4.84 0.71
CA ALA A 162 6.09 -3.43 0.87
C ALA A 162 5.82 -3.15 2.35
N ARG A 163 6.78 -2.51 3.05
CA ARG A 163 6.68 -2.23 4.49
C ARG A 163 5.34 -1.62 4.86
N PHE A 164 4.69 -2.19 5.88
CA PHE A 164 3.39 -1.80 6.46
C PHE A 164 2.16 -2.09 5.58
N ASP A 165 2.37 -2.65 4.38
CA ASP A 165 1.29 -3.02 3.46
C ASP A 165 1.33 -4.51 3.07
N GLU A 166 2.11 -5.33 3.79
CA GLU A 166 2.32 -6.73 3.45
C GLU A 166 0.99 -7.50 3.42
N GLU A 167 0.18 -7.38 4.48
CA GLU A 167 -1.13 -8.07 4.57
C GLU A 167 -2.09 -7.58 3.47
N THR A 168 -2.13 -6.28 3.24
CA THR A 168 -2.96 -5.66 2.21
C THR A 168 -2.57 -6.15 0.83
N ASN A 169 -1.28 -6.23 0.54
CA ASN A 169 -0.78 -6.69 -0.76
C ASN A 169 -1.03 -8.18 -0.98
N ILE A 170 -0.90 -9.00 0.07
CA ILE A 170 -1.27 -10.43 0.01
C ILE A 170 -2.75 -10.59 -0.31
N HIS A 171 -3.62 -9.87 0.40
CA HIS A 171 -5.05 -9.90 0.18
C HIS A 171 -5.41 -9.54 -1.29
N TRP A 172 -4.86 -8.46 -1.83
CA TRP A 172 -5.13 -8.06 -3.21
C TRP A 172 -4.55 -9.03 -4.23
N ALA A 173 -3.40 -9.63 -3.96
CA ALA A 173 -2.83 -10.66 -4.81
C ALA A 173 -3.78 -11.85 -4.94
N GLN A 174 -4.29 -12.37 -3.81
CA GLN A 174 -5.25 -13.48 -3.77
C GLN A 174 -6.57 -13.11 -4.47
N GLU A 175 -7.07 -11.89 -4.25
CA GLU A 175 -8.28 -11.41 -4.94
C GLU A 175 -8.11 -11.34 -6.47
N LEU A 176 -6.95 -10.89 -6.95
CA LEU A 176 -6.64 -10.85 -8.37
C LEU A 176 -6.53 -12.27 -8.96
N GLU A 177 -5.85 -13.18 -8.27
CA GLU A 177 -5.73 -14.59 -8.68
C GLU A 177 -7.10 -15.29 -8.73
N SER A 178 -7.98 -15.01 -7.78
CA SER A 178 -9.32 -15.61 -7.70
C SER A 178 -10.17 -15.35 -8.94
N VAL A 179 -9.94 -14.23 -9.65
CA VAL A 179 -10.63 -13.89 -10.91
C VAL A 179 -9.80 -14.25 -12.13
N GLY A 180 -8.66 -14.92 -11.97
CA GLY A 180 -7.82 -15.42 -13.06
C GLY A 180 -6.83 -14.40 -13.63
N VAL A 181 -6.46 -13.35 -12.88
CA VAL A 181 -5.30 -12.50 -13.18
C VAL A 181 -4.03 -13.30 -12.94
N HIS A 182 -3.06 -13.18 -13.83
CA HIS A 182 -1.74 -13.77 -13.61
C HIS A 182 -0.94 -12.88 -12.64
N VAL A 183 -0.72 -13.36 -11.42
CA VAL A 183 0.04 -12.64 -10.39
C VAL A 183 1.44 -13.22 -10.27
N ALA A 184 2.45 -12.35 -10.22
CA ALA A 184 3.84 -12.70 -9.94
C ALA A 184 4.33 -11.91 -8.72
N TYR A 185 5.12 -12.58 -7.86
CA TYR A 185 5.60 -12.03 -6.58
C TYR A 185 7.05 -11.55 -6.64
N GLY A 186 7.43 -10.97 -7.79
CA GLY A 186 8.78 -10.49 -8.01
C GLY A 186 9.80 -11.60 -8.25
N LEU A 187 11.07 -11.29 -8.06
CA LEU A 187 12.20 -12.21 -8.20
C LEU A 187 12.86 -12.45 -6.84
N ILE A 188 13.24 -13.70 -6.58
CA ILE A 188 13.95 -14.06 -5.34
C ILE A 188 15.24 -13.26 -5.22
N GLY A 189 15.47 -12.65 -4.05
CA GLY A 189 16.65 -11.82 -3.76
C GLY A 189 16.58 -10.38 -4.29
N LEU A 190 15.55 -10.03 -5.06
CA LEU A 190 15.31 -8.66 -5.54
C LEU A 190 14.03 -8.09 -4.94
N LYS A 191 13.93 -6.76 -4.95
CA LYS A 191 12.73 -6.03 -4.57
C LYS A 191 12.15 -5.32 -5.79
N THR A 192 10.86 -5.56 -6.07
CA THR A 192 10.17 -4.87 -7.14
C THR A 192 9.84 -3.45 -6.70
N HIS A 193 10.61 -2.47 -7.15
CA HIS A 193 10.41 -1.07 -6.80
C HIS A 193 9.96 -0.19 -7.99
N CYS A 194 10.02 -0.71 -9.19
CA CYS A 194 9.47 -0.07 -10.39
C CYS A 194 7.94 -0.02 -10.31
N LYS A 195 7.31 1.09 -10.69
CA LYS A 195 5.87 1.30 -10.77
C LYS A 195 5.52 1.53 -12.24
N VAL A 196 5.09 0.48 -12.91
CA VAL A 196 4.77 0.47 -14.34
C VAL A 196 3.36 -0.06 -14.52
#